data_60a5895dbb9897115e735a2100735442
#
_entry.id   60a5895dbb9897115e735a2100735442
#
_cell.length_a   1.000
_cell.length_b   1.000
_cell.length_c   1.000
_cell.angle_alpha   90.00
_cell.angle_beta   90.00
_cell.angle_gamma   90.00
#
_symmetry.space_group_name_H-M   'P 1'
#
loop_
_entity.id
_entity.type
_entity.pdbx_description
1 polymer ?
#
loop_
_entity_poly.entity_id
_entity_poly.type
_entity_poly.pdbx_seq_one_letter_code
_entity_poly.pdbx_strand_id
1 'polypeptide(L)'
;SNLIEKNRNLETGKINFYIENIDILAEDSNFDFANLALNYGLVDSLKTRSETEQYLSDKFPHPKQDWRYINLDQYLKTEPNNSENVIGVITVAGTIMDGNQPRGIAGGENISLLIKNARKEKNLKALVLRVNTPGGSAFASELIREELIEIKNLEIPIIVSMGGVAASGGYWIAAETDFIFAHETTVTGSIGVAAILFNAQETAKKIGINEDGIEKTPFSSGLNSGLFLTTPSDRLI
;
A
#
# COMPACT_ATOMS: atom_id res chain seq x y z
N SER A 1 -18.05 11.23 2.23
CA SER A 1 -18.99 11.83 3.23
C SER A 1 -20.17 10.93 3.53
N ASN A 2 -20.94 10.49 2.54
CA ASN A 2 -22.18 9.70 2.71
C ASN A 2 -22.03 8.43 3.57
N LEU A 3 -20.89 7.72 3.46
CA LEU A 3 -20.62 6.52 4.26
C LEU A 3 -20.43 6.86 5.74
N ILE A 4 -19.73 7.95 6.04
CA ILE A 4 -19.53 8.43 7.41
C ILE A 4 -20.88 8.89 7.98
N GLU A 5 -21.63 9.67 7.24
CA GLU A 5 -22.96 10.16 7.65
C GLU A 5 -23.89 9.00 7.99
N LYS A 6 -23.96 7.99 7.11
CA LYS A 6 -24.75 6.78 7.33
C LYS A 6 -24.30 6.00 8.58
N ASN A 7 -23.00 5.75 8.73
CA ASN A 7 -22.47 4.94 9.82
C ASN A 7 -22.53 5.66 11.18
N ARG A 8 -22.44 7.00 11.15
CA ARG A 8 -22.51 7.84 12.35
C ARG A 8 -23.94 8.37 12.61
N ASN A 9 -24.90 7.98 11.78
CA ASN A 9 -26.30 8.43 11.85
C ASN A 9 -26.41 9.97 11.86
N LEU A 10 -25.66 10.63 10.98
CA LEU A 10 -25.65 12.08 10.81
C LEU A 10 -26.57 12.50 9.67
N GLU A 11 -26.98 13.76 9.69
CA GLU A 11 -27.74 14.36 8.60
C GLU A 11 -26.92 14.40 7.30
N THR A 12 -27.60 14.17 6.19
CA THR A 12 -26.95 14.21 4.86
C THR A 12 -26.38 15.60 4.58
N GLY A 13 -25.14 15.66 4.15
CA GLY A 13 -24.41 16.88 3.85
C GLY A 13 -23.63 17.46 5.03
N LYS A 14 -23.83 16.96 6.25
CA LYS A 14 -23.16 17.46 7.45
C LYS A 14 -21.63 17.32 7.38
N ILE A 15 -21.14 16.23 6.81
CA ILE A 15 -19.70 16.00 6.65
C ILE A 15 -19.12 16.90 5.55
N ASN A 16 -19.84 17.10 4.46
CA ASN A 16 -19.40 18.04 3.43
C ASN A 16 -19.34 19.47 3.98
N PHE A 17 -20.37 19.89 4.70
CA PHE A 17 -20.36 21.19 5.36
C PHE A 17 -19.16 21.36 6.32
N TYR A 18 -18.87 20.34 7.13
CA TYR A 18 -17.71 20.33 8.02
C TYR A 18 -16.39 20.50 7.26
N ILE A 19 -16.21 19.77 6.15
CA ILE A 19 -14.99 19.82 5.34
C ILE A 19 -14.83 21.17 4.64
N GLU A 20 -15.91 21.68 4.06
CA GLU A 20 -15.89 22.92 3.28
C GLU A 20 -15.73 24.18 4.13
N ASN A 21 -16.05 24.11 5.43
CA ASN A 21 -15.99 25.25 6.35
C ASN A 21 -15.03 25.02 7.53
N ILE A 22 -14.09 24.07 7.42
CA ILE A 22 -13.22 23.67 8.53
C ILE A 22 -12.38 24.82 9.09
N ASP A 23 -11.98 25.78 8.27
CA ASP A 23 -11.24 26.97 8.64
C ASP A 23 -12.07 27.86 9.57
N ILE A 24 -13.28 28.23 9.18
CA ILE A 24 -14.21 29.05 9.98
C ILE A 24 -14.58 28.32 11.28
N LEU A 25 -14.90 27.03 11.19
CA LEU A 25 -15.27 26.21 12.34
C LEU A 25 -14.12 26.06 13.34
N ALA A 26 -12.89 26.01 12.85
CA ALA A 26 -11.71 25.96 13.69
C ALA A 26 -11.50 27.28 14.44
N GLU A 27 -11.66 28.43 13.77
CA GLU A 27 -11.59 29.75 14.40
C GLU A 27 -12.67 29.93 15.46
N ASP A 28 -13.92 29.59 15.13
CA ASP A 28 -15.06 29.68 16.05
C ASP A 28 -14.90 28.81 17.30
N SER A 29 -14.22 27.66 17.16
CA SER A 29 -13.91 26.76 18.27
C SER A 29 -12.60 27.10 19.01
N ASN A 30 -11.94 28.22 18.71
CA ASN A 30 -10.58 28.54 19.16
C ASN A 30 -9.57 27.42 18.87
N PHE A 31 -9.68 26.77 17.71
CA PHE A 31 -8.85 25.65 17.27
C PHE A 31 -8.94 24.39 18.16
N ASP A 32 -10.02 24.25 18.92
CA ASP A 32 -10.32 23.03 19.68
C ASP A 32 -10.96 21.98 18.76
N PHE A 33 -10.13 21.33 17.97
CA PHE A 33 -10.55 20.28 17.02
C PHE A 33 -11.17 19.06 17.71
N ALA A 34 -10.82 18.79 18.97
CA ALA A 34 -11.40 17.66 19.69
C ALA A 34 -12.88 17.91 20.01
N ASN A 35 -13.21 19.06 20.60
CA ASN A 35 -14.58 19.47 20.82
C ASN A 35 -15.35 19.69 19.52
N LEU A 36 -14.69 20.21 18.48
CA LEU A 36 -15.29 20.34 17.16
C LEU A 36 -15.73 18.98 16.60
N ALA A 37 -14.86 17.97 16.68
CA ALA A 37 -15.18 16.61 16.25
C ALA A 37 -16.35 16.01 17.04
N LEU A 38 -16.42 16.28 18.35
CA LEU A 38 -17.53 15.84 19.20
C LEU A 38 -18.85 16.52 18.80
N ASN A 39 -18.85 17.82 18.60
CA ASN A 39 -20.03 18.62 18.24
C ASN A 39 -20.61 18.23 16.87
N TYR A 40 -19.73 17.82 15.95
CA TYR A 40 -20.13 17.34 14.64
C TYR A 40 -20.48 15.84 14.61
N GLY A 41 -20.35 15.14 15.73
CA GLY A 41 -20.69 13.72 15.84
C GLY A 41 -19.67 12.78 15.17
N LEU A 42 -18.45 13.27 14.94
CA LEU A 42 -17.36 12.45 14.39
C LEU A 42 -16.81 11.49 15.43
N VAL A 43 -16.90 11.84 16.71
CA VAL A 43 -16.56 11.00 17.86
C VAL A 43 -17.69 11.02 18.88
N ASP A 44 -17.78 9.98 19.71
CA ASP A 44 -18.87 9.82 20.69
C ASP A 44 -18.57 10.48 22.02
N SER A 45 -17.31 10.59 22.39
CA SER A 45 -16.86 11.25 23.62
C SER A 45 -15.38 11.60 23.54
N LEU A 46 -14.99 12.56 24.33
CA LEU A 46 -13.59 12.89 24.58
C LEU A 46 -13.18 12.28 25.92
N LYS A 47 -12.18 11.41 25.90
CA LYS A 47 -11.68 10.71 27.08
C LYS A 47 -10.16 10.62 27.02
N THR A 48 -9.54 10.82 28.16
CA THR A 48 -8.14 10.44 28.35
C THR A 48 -7.99 8.91 28.30
N ARG A 49 -6.78 8.44 28.23
CA ARG A 49 -6.50 7.00 28.28
C ARG A 49 -7.05 6.36 29.55
N SER A 50 -6.82 6.99 30.71
CA SER A 50 -7.30 6.49 32.00
C SER A 50 -8.82 6.44 32.07
N GLU A 51 -9.51 7.48 31.58
CA GLU A 51 -10.98 7.50 31.52
C GLU A 51 -11.53 6.46 30.52
N THR A 52 -10.81 6.17 29.43
CA THR A 52 -11.18 5.12 28.50
C THR A 52 -11.04 3.73 29.15
N GLU A 53 -9.94 3.50 29.86
CA GLU A 53 -9.70 2.26 30.62
C GLU A 53 -10.78 2.07 31.70
N GLN A 54 -11.13 3.12 32.42
CA GLN A 54 -12.21 3.09 33.41
C GLN A 54 -13.56 2.78 32.76
N TYR A 55 -13.90 3.47 31.66
CA TYR A 55 -15.14 3.22 30.89
C TYR A 55 -15.23 1.76 30.41
N LEU A 56 -14.12 1.20 29.93
CA LEU A 56 -14.08 -0.20 29.49
C LEU A 56 -14.20 -1.18 30.66
N SER A 57 -13.57 -0.88 31.80
CA SER A 57 -13.72 -1.67 33.03
C SER A 57 -15.15 -1.70 33.54
N ASP A 58 -15.83 -0.55 33.52
CA ASP A 58 -17.22 -0.43 33.93
C ASP A 58 -18.16 -1.17 32.98
N LYS A 59 -17.89 -1.08 31.67
CA LYS A 59 -18.72 -1.70 30.62
C LYS A 59 -18.51 -3.21 30.49
N PHE A 60 -17.31 -3.67 30.76
CA PHE A 60 -16.90 -5.08 30.67
C PHE A 60 -16.23 -5.55 31.96
N PRO A 61 -16.97 -5.61 33.09
CA PRO A 61 -16.40 -5.95 34.37
C PRO A 61 -15.82 -7.36 34.40
N HIS A 62 -14.64 -7.50 35.01
CA HIS A 62 -13.97 -8.79 35.20
C HIS A 62 -13.76 -9.08 36.70
N PRO A 63 -14.04 -10.32 37.19
CA PRO A 63 -13.99 -10.65 38.62
C PRO A 63 -12.62 -10.49 39.30
N LYS A 64 -11.55 -10.37 38.55
CA LYS A 64 -10.15 -10.40 39.07
C LYS A 64 -9.36 -9.11 38.88
N GLN A 65 -10.01 -7.96 38.66
CA GLN A 65 -9.40 -6.67 38.34
C GLN A 65 -9.30 -6.39 36.86
N ASP A 66 -9.60 -5.15 36.51
CA ASP A 66 -9.49 -4.50 35.19
C ASP A 66 -10.13 -5.25 34.01
N TRP A 67 -10.60 -4.47 33.03
CA TRP A 67 -11.07 -5.01 31.77
C TRP A 67 -9.96 -5.82 31.08
N ARG A 68 -10.31 -6.98 30.54
CA ARG A 68 -9.38 -7.81 29.81
C ARG A 68 -9.44 -7.51 28.32
N TYR A 69 -8.30 -7.40 27.71
CA TYR A 69 -8.14 -7.33 26.27
C TYR A 69 -7.11 -8.35 25.80
N ILE A 70 -7.26 -8.77 24.56
CA ILE A 70 -6.21 -9.44 23.81
C ILE A 70 -5.79 -8.50 22.69
N ASN A 71 -4.51 -8.36 22.48
CA ASN A 71 -4.04 -7.59 21.33
C ASN A 71 -4.26 -8.37 20.03
N LEU A 72 -4.22 -7.68 18.90
CA LEU A 72 -4.47 -8.27 17.58
C LEU A 72 -3.53 -9.46 17.32
N ASP A 73 -2.26 -9.37 17.71
CA ASP A 73 -1.29 -10.46 17.52
C ASP A 73 -1.63 -11.70 18.34
N GLN A 74 -2.17 -11.53 19.53
CA GLN A 74 -2.65 -12.63 20.37
C GLN A 74 -3.94 -13.24 19.80
N TYR A 75 -4.84 -12.40 19.30
CA TYR A 75 -6.07 -12.86 18.65
C TYR A 75 -5.79 -13.65 17.37
N LEU A 76 -4.82 -13.20 16.57
CA LEU A 76 -4.40 -13.89 15.34
C LEU A 76 -3.60 -15.17 15.60
N LYS A 77 -3.10 -15.38 16.84
CA LYS A 77 -2.41 -16.60 17.28
C LYS A 77 -3.34 -17.67 17.83
N THR A 78 -4.67 -17.43 17.86
CA THR A 78 -5.61 -18.53 18.12
C THR A 78 -5.40 -19.58 17.04
N GLU A 79 -5.13 -20.80 17.46
CA GLU A 79 -4.70 -21.91 16.62
C GLU A 79 -5.58 -22.02 15.36
N PRO A 80 -4.99 -22.12 14.17
CA PRO A 80 -5.78 -22.39 13.00
C PRO A 80 -6.53 -23.70 13.22
N ASN A 81 -7.84 -23.70 12.96
CA ASN A 81 -8.58 -24.93 12.82
C ASN A 81 -7.74 -25.86 11.95
N ASN A 82 -7.51 -27.10 12.42
CA ASN A 82 -6.87 -28.17 11.64
C ASN A 82 -7.75 -28.53 10.43
N SER A 83 -8.02 -27.57 9.56
CA SER A 83 -8.67 -27.83 8.29
C SER A 83 -7.61 -28.38 7.34
N GLU A 84 -7.93 -29.44 6.64
CA GLU A 84 -7.07 -29.99 5.60
C GLU A 84 -6.86 -29.01 4.45
N ASN A 85 -7.69 -27.95 4.34
CA ASN A 85 -7.65 -26.93 3.30
C ASN A 85 -7.01 -25.63 3.84
N VAL A 86 -6.02 -25.11 3.13
CA VAL A 86 -5.30 -23.87 3.46
C VAL A 86 -5.64 -22.77 2.47
N ILE A 87 -5.90 -21.58 2.98
CA ILE A 87 -5.95 -20.35 2.19
C ILE A 87 -4.70 -19.56 2.53
N GLY A 88 -3.85 -19.33 1.52
CA GLY A 88 -2.66 -18.48 1.67
C GLY A 88 -3.06 -17.00 1.65
N VAL A 89 -2.46 -16.19 2.53
CA VAL A 89 -2.62 -14.73 2.49
C VAL A 89 -1.24 -14.10 2.43
N ILE A 90 -0.97 -13.37 1.36
CA ILE A 90 0.28 -12.62 1.18
C ILE A 90 -0.04 -11.14 1.06
N THR A 91 0.67 -10.32 1.84
CA THR A 91 0.50 -8.86 1.81
C THR A 91 1.64 -8.21 1.04
N VAL A 92 1.28 -7.41 0.04
CA VAL A 92 2.19 -6.52 -0.69
C VAL A 92 1.88 -5.10 -0.25
N ALA A 93 2.73 -4.54 0.62
CA ALA A 93 2.52 -3.23 1.20
C ALA A 93 3.77 -2.34 1.09
N GLY A 94 3.56 -1.05 0.81
CA GLY A 94 4.63 -0.08 0.57
C GLY A 94 5.10 -0.08 -0.89
N THR A 95 6.11 0.74 -1.19
CA THR A 95 6.68 0.86 -2.55
C THR A 95 7.31 -0.46 -2.99
N ILE A 96 7.04 -0.88 -4.21
CA ILE A 96 7.68 -2.07 -4.81
C ILE A 96 9.11 -1.71 -5.24
N MET A 97 10.10 -2.44 -4.73
CA MET A 97 11.51 -2.20 -5.01
C MET A 97 12.23 -3.51 -5.34
N ASP A 98 13.32 -3.39 -6.08
CA ASP A 98 14.15 -4.55 -6.44
C ASP A 98 14.83 -5.19 -5.23
N GLY A 99 15.08 -6.48 -5.32
CA GLY A 99 15.81 -7.25 -4.32
C GLY A 99 15.04 -7.49 -3.02
N ASN A 100 15.81 -7.78 -1.97
CA ASN A 100 15.29 -7.97 -0.63
C ASN A 100 15.19 -6.64 0.11
N GLN A 101 14.02 -6.34 0.64
CA GLN A 101 13.72 -5.07 1.31
C GLN A 101 13.27 -5.28 2.76
N PRO A 102 13.47 -4.30 3.65
CA PRO A 102 12.98 -4.35 5.02
C PRO A 102 11.44 -4.23 5.08
N ARG A 103 10.87 -4.49 6.26
CA ARG A 103 9.43 -4.31 6.49
C ARG A 103 8.98 -2.88 6.16
N GLY A 104 7.83 -2.76 5.49
CA GLY A 104 7.27 -1.50 5.04
C GLY A 104 7.59 -1.17 3.57
N ILE A 105 8.45 -1.95 2.94
CA ILE A 105 8.76 -1.89 1.51
C ILE A 105 8.48 -3.27 0.91
N ALA A 106 7.85 -3.31 -0.24
CA ALA A 106 7.57 -4.55 -0.95
C ALA A 106 8.78 -4.93 -1.83
N GLY A 107 9.70 -5.74 -1.29
CA GLY A 107 10.83 -6.26 -2.07
C GLY A 107 10.38 -7.32 -3.07
N GLY A 108 10.76 -7.20 -4.33
CA GLY A 108 10.42 -8.16 -5.37
C GLY A 108 10.82 -9.58 -4.99
N GLU A 109 12.05 -9.77 -4.53
CA GLU A 109 12.57 -11.07 -4.09
C GLU A 109 11.83 -11.61 -2.85
N ASN A 110 11.53 -10.73 -1.88
CA ASN A 110 10.82 -11.16 -0.68
C ASN A 110 9.42 -11.70 -1.01
N ILE A 111 8.67 -10.94 -1.82
CA ILE A 111 7.28 -11.29 -2.16
C ILE A 111 7.26 -12.53 -3.07
N SER A 112 8.12 -12.58 -4.09
CA SER A 112 8.26 -13.74 -4.98
C SER A 112 8.60 -15.01 -4.18
N LEU A 113 9.49 -14.92 -3.19
CA LEU A 113 9.82 -16.04 -2.33
C LEU A 113 8.62 -16.50 -1.48
N LEU A 114 7.82 -15.57 -0.95
CA LEU A 114 6.61 -15.91 -0.20
C LEU A 114 5.60 -16.65 -1.09
N ILE A 115 5.38 -16.18 -2.32
CA ILE A 115 4.48 -16.82 -3.30
C ILE A 115 5.00 -18.22 -3.66
N LYS A 116 6.31 -18.33 -3.94
CA LYS A 116 6.97 -19.61 -4.22
C LYS A 116 6.86 -20.61 -3.07
N ASN A 117 6.91 -20.13 -1.82
CA ASN A 117 6.72 -21.00 -0.66
C ASN A 117 5.24 -21.39 -0.49
N ALA A 118 4.30 -20.48 -0.72
CA ALA A 118 2.88 -20.82 -0.73
C ALA A 118 2.55 -21.88 -1.79
N ARG A 119 3.16 -21.82 -2.98
CA ARG A 119 3.01 -22.80 -4.05
C ARG A 119 3.41 -24.24 -3.63
N LYS A 120 4.32 -24.38 -2.66
CA LYS A 120 4.76 -25.70 -2.16
C LYS A 120 3.79 -26.31 -1.13
N GLU A 121 2.85 -25.52 -0.64
CA GLU A 121 1.85 -26.00 0.32
C GLU A 121 0.85 -26.91 -0.39
N LYS A 122 0.88 -28.21 -0.05
CA LYS A 122 0.05 -29.24 -0.72
C LYS A 122 -1.45 -29.04 -0.59
N ASN A 123 -1.85 -28.37 0.49
CA ASN A 123 -3.26 -28.16 0.82
C ASN A 123 -3.74 -26.76 0.46
N LEU A 124 -2.94 -25.96 -0.26
CA LEU A 124 -3.33 -24.63 -0.73
C LEU A 124 -4.52 -24.74 -1.68
N LYS A 125 -5.64 -24.13 -1.32
CA LYS A 125 -6.89 -24.12 -2.11
C LYS A 125 -7.19 -22.77 -2.74
N ALA A 126 -6.61 -21.69 -2.20
CA ALA A 126 -6.69 -20.36 -2.77
C ALA A 126 -5.54 -19.51 -2.24
N LEU A 127 -5.15 -18.49 -3.01
CA LEU A 127 -4.23 -17.44 -2.57
C LEU A 127 -4.96 -16.10 -2.55
N VAL A 128 -4.92 -15.41 -1.42
CA VAL A 128 -5.36 -14.02 -1.30
C VAL A 128 -4.14 -13.12 -1.31
N LEU A 129 -4.08 -12.22 -2.29
CA LEU A 129 -3.06 -11.18 -2.37
C LEU A 129 -3.64 -9.87 -1.85
N ARG A 130 -3.22 -9.44 -0.67
CA ARG A 130 -3.59 -8.14 -0.10
C ARG A 130 -2.63 -7.09 -0.64
N VAL A 131 -3.11 -6.19 -1.51
CA VAL A 131 -2.30 -5.18 -2.20
C VAL A 131 -2.59 -3.80 -1.62
N ASN A 132 -1.56 -3.17 -1.03
CA ASN A 132 -1.64 -1.79 -0.55
C ASN A 132 -0.34 -1.05 -0.91
N THR A 133 -0.17 -0.73 -2.18
CA THR A 133 1.06 -0.18 -2.76
C THR A 133 0.77 0.85 -3.85
N PRO A 134 1.53 1.94 -3.93
CA PRO A 134 1.48 2.86 -5.07
C PRO A 134 2.13 2.27 -6.34
N GLY A 135 2.75 1.09 -6.23
CA GLY A 135 3.60 0.52 -7.26
C GLY A 135 5.09 0.77 -6.98
N GLY A 136 5.88 0.81 -8.02
CA GLY A 136 7.33 1.03 -7.93
C GLY A 136 8.07 0.39 -9.11
N SER A 137 9.11 -0.39 -8.83
CA SER A 137 9.90 -1.06 -9.86
C SER A 137 9.06 -1.98 -10.75
N ALA A 138 9.13 -1.75 -12.06
CA ALA A 138 8.49 -2.61 -13.06
C ALA A 138 9.10 -4.02 -13.04
N PHE A 139 10.42 -4.12 -12.90
CA PHE A 139 11.12 -5.40 -12.84
C PHE A 139 10.68 -6.22 -11.61
N ALA A 140 10.66 -5.62 -10.42
CA ALA A 140 10.19 -6.29 -9.22
C ALA A 140 8.71 -6.70 -9.32
N SER A 141 7.88 -5.85 -9.93
CA SER A 141 6.46 -6.17 -10.17
C SER A 141 6.31 -7.36 -11.11
N GLU A 142 7.15 -7.45 -12.14
CA GLU A 142 7.16 -8.59 -13.06
C GLU A 142 7.60 -9.89 -12.37
N LEU A 143 8.65 -9.87 -11.56
CA LEU A 143 9.07 -11.03 -10.77
C LEU A 143 7.93 -11.58 -9.89
N ILE A 144 7.18 -10.68 -9.26
CA ILE A 144 6.03 -11.06 -8.44
C ILE A 144 4.92 -11.67 -9.34
N ARG A 145 4.63 -11.05 -10.48
CA ARG A 145 3.62 -11.52 -11.42
C ARG A 145 3.94 -12.90 -11.97
N GLU A 146 5.19 -13.17 -12.33
CA GLU A 146 5.63 -14.48 -12.80
C GLU A 146 5.36 -15.60 -11.79
N GLU A 147 5.64 -15.39 -10.50
CA GLU A 147 5.34 -16.38 -9.47
C GLU A 147 3.82 -16.57 -9.24
N LEU A 148 3.00 -15.53 -9.48
CA LEU A 148 1.55 -15.67 -9.45
C LEU A 148 1.02 -16.51 -10.61
N ILE A 149 1.59 -16.35 -11.81
CA ILE A 149 1.27 -17.20 -12.98
C ILE A 149 1.58 -18.67 -12.67
N GLU A 150 2.68 -18.95 -11.98
CA GLU A 150 3.03 -20.30 -11.58
C GLU A 150 2.01 -20.93 -10.61
N ILE A 151 1.36 -20.14 -9.74
CA ILE A 151 0.24 -20.61 -8.91
C ILE A 151 -1.01 -20.85 -9.76
N LYS A 152 -1.30 -19.95 -10.68
CA LYS A 152 -2.43 -20.06 -11.61
C LYS A 152 -2.33 -21.31 -12.48
N ASN A 153 -1.11 -21.67 -12.93
CA ASN A 153 -0.85 -22.90 -13.69
C ASN A 153 -1.16 -24.18 -12.90
N LEU A 154 -1.25 -24.10 -11.57
CA LEU A 154 -1.71 -25.20 -10.71
C LEU A 154 -3.23 -25.20 -10.49
N GLU A 155 -3.97 -24.34 -11.21
CA GLU A 155 -5.42 -24.17 -11.07
C GLU A 155 -5.85 -23.74 -9.66
N ILE A 156 -4.97 -23.05 -8.92
CA ILE A 156 -5.24 -22.50 -7.61
C ILE A 156 -5.74 -21.06 -7.80
N PRO A 157 -6.99 -20.73 -7.42
CA PRO A 157 -7.53 -19.41 -7.62
C PRO A 157 -6.78 -18.34 -6.81
N ILE A 158 -6.54 -17.21 -7.46
CA ILE A 158 -5.86 -16.06 -6.87
C ILE A 158 -6.85 -14.89 -6.76
N ILE A 159 -7.06 -14.42 -5.55
CA ILE A 159 -7.96 -13.32 -5.24
C ILE A 159 -7.16 -12.11 -4.77
N VAL A 160 -7.33 -10.96 -5.43
CA VAL A 160 -6.74 -9.71 -4.98
C VAL A 160 -7.72 -8.93 -4.11
N SER A 161 -7.27 -8.51 -2.95
CA SER A 161 -7.94 -7.55 -2.08
C SER A 161 -7.12 -6.26 -2.04
N MET A 162 -7.60 -5.23 -2.74
CA MET A 162 -6.94 -3.93 -2.78
C MET A 162 -7.16 -3.16 -1.48
N GLY A 163 -6.12 -2.46 -1.01
CA GLY A 163 -6.14 -1.55 0.13
C GLY A 163 -6.59 -0.14 -0.24
N GLY A 164 -6.06 0.86 0.45
CA GLY A 164 -6.27 2.26 0.12
C GLY A 164 -5.65 2.65 -1.22
N VAL A 165 -4.52 2.02 -1.57
CA VAL A 165 -3.82 2.23 -2.84
C VAL A 165 -3.41 0.89 -3.43
N ALA A 166 -3.68 0.66 -4.71
CA ALA A 166 -3.20 -0.47 -5.47
C ALA A 166 -2.99 -0.05 -6.94
N ALA A 167 -1.93 0.71 -7.19
CA ALA A 167 -1.72 1.41 -8.45
C ALA A 167 -0.39 1.04 -9.11
N SER A 168 -0.25 1.31 -10.41
CA SER A 168 0.96 1.07 -11.19
C SER A 168 1.44 -0.38 -11.03
N GLY A 169 2.64 -0.64 -10.52
CA GLY A 169 3.12 -1.98 -10.21
C GLY A 169 2.18 -2.80 -9.32
N GLY A 170 1.40 -2.16 -8.44
CA GLY A 170 0.36 -2.82 -7.65
C GLY A 170 -0.82 -3.31 -8.49
N TYR A 171 -1.19 -2.58 -9.53
CA TYR A 171 -2.18 -3.06 -10.50
C TYR A 171 -1.59 -4.12 -11.43
N TRP A 172 -0.31 -3.97 -11.81
CA TRP A 172 0.41 -4.94 -12.63
C TRP A 172 0.35 -6.36 -12.06
N ILE A 173 0.66 -6.51 -10.77
CA ILE A 173 0.60 -7.81 -10.10
C ILE A 173 -0.83 -8.33 -9.93
N ALA A 174 -1.82 -7.43 -9.91
CA ALA A 174 -3.23 -7.81 -9.81
C ALA A 174 -3.86 -8.26 -11.13
N ALA A 175 -3.34 -7.78 -12.26
CA ALA A 175 -4.00 -7.93 -13.58
C ALA A 175 -4.15 -9.37 -14.05
N GLU A 176 -3.26 -10.28 -13.62
CA GLU A 176 -3.27 -11.71 -14.01
C GLU A 176 -4.11 -12.59 -13.07
N THR A 177 -4.70 -12.02 -12.03
CA THR A 177 -5.41 -12.80 -11.01
C THR A 177 -6.87 -13.05 -11.39
N ASP A 178 -7.52 -14.02 -10.74
CA ASP A 178 -8.87 -14.46 -11.13
C ASP A 178 -9.95 -13.48 -10.67
N PHE A 179 -9.77 -12.87 -9.49
CA PHE A 179 -10.73 -11.91 -8.93
C PHE A 179 -9.99 -10.74 -8.29
N ILE A 180 -10.49 -9.53 -8.56
CA ILE A 180 -9.96 -8.28 -7.98
C ILE A 180 -11.09 -7.58 -7.23
N PHE A 181 -10.90 -7.36 -5.94
CA PHE A 181 -11.81 -6.61 -5.09
C PHE A 181 -11.16 -5.30 -4.63
N ALA A 182 -11.84 -4.21 -4.87
CA ALA A 182 -11.45 -2.86 -4.45
C ALA A 182 -12.60 -2.19 -3.72
N HIS A 183 -12.29 -1.29 -2.79
CA HIS A 183 -13.29 -0.41 -2.20
C HIS A 183 -13.51 0.80 -3.11
N GLU A 184 -14.65 1.46 -3.00
CA GLU A 184 -14.98 2.66 -3.79
C GLU A 184 -13.97 3.81 -3.61
N THR A 185 -13.26 3.84 -2.47
CA THR A 185 -12.22 4.83 -2.15
C THR A 185 -10.81 4.35 -2.50
N THR A 186 -10.65 3.17 -3.07
CA THR A 186 -9.34 2.64 -3.47
C THR A 186 -8.77 3.45 -4.63
N VAL A 187 -7.57 3.99 -4.45
CA VAL A 187 -6.80 4.58 -5.55
C VAL A 187 -6.12 3.45 -6.32
N THR A 188 -6.51 3.26 -7.58
CA THR A 188 -6.00 2.17 -8.41
C THR A 188 -5.79 2.61 -9.87
N GLY A 189 -5.40 1.68 -10.74
CA GLY A 189 -5.05 1.98 -12.13
C GLY A 189 -3.62 2.47 -12.24
N SER A 190 -3.40 3.69 -12.76
CA SER A 190 -2.06 4.21 -13.07
C SER A 190 -1.26 3.22 -13.91
N ILE A 191 -1.91 2.65 -14.93
CA ILE A 191 -1.36 1.60 -15.79
C ILE A 191 -0.35 2.22 -16.75
N GLY A 192 0.92 1.87 -16.58
CA GLY A 192 2.00 2.36 -17.43
C GLY A 192 3.35 2.35 -16.74
N VAL A 193 4.38 2.58 -17.52
CA VAL A 193 5.76 2.76 -17.05
C VAL A 193 6.21 4.15 -17.43
N ALA A 194 6.77 4.89 -16.48
CA ALA A 194 7.35 6.19 -16.71
C ALA A 194 8.82 6.19 -16.27
N ALA A 195 9.66 6.86 -17.04
CA ALA A 195 11.05 7.12 -16.68
C ALA A 195 11.32 8.62 -16.73
N ILE A 196 12.10 9.12 -15.78
CA ILE A 196 12.60 10.50 -15.80
C ILE A 196 14.09 10.45 -16.05
N LEU A 197 14.50 11.05 -17.14
CA LEU A 197 15.90 11.15 -17.52
C LEU A 197 16.35 12.61 -17.38
N PHE A 198 17.36 12.83 -16.57
CA PHE A 198 17.95 14.14 -16.38
C PHE A 198 19.09 14.32 -17.36
N ASN A 199 19.04 15.37 -18.16
CA ASN A 199 20.15 15.79 -19.02
C ASN A 199 20.62 17.17 -18.56
N ALA A 200 21.83 17.23 -18.01
CA ALA A 200 22.46 18.46 -17.56
C ALA A 200 23.66 18.88 -18.43
N GLN A 201 23.84 18.28 -19.59
CA GLN A 201 25.00 18.49 -20.47
C GLN A 201 25.25 19.97 -20.79
N GLU A 202 24.21 20.68 -21.24
CA GLU A 202 24.35 22.09 -21.58
C GLU A 202 24.60 22.98 -20.36
N THR A 203 24.06 22.63 -19.21
CA THR A 203 24.31 23.33 -17.96
C THR A 203 25.77 23.09 -17.49
N ALA A 204 26.25 21.87 -17.58
CA ALA A 204 27.61 21.50 -17.22
C ALA A 204 28.64 22.23 -18.12
N LYS A 205 28.41 22.27 -19.43
CA LYS A 205 29.24 23.04 -20.38
C LYS A 205 29.34 24.51 -20.01
N LYS A 206 28.24 25.14 -19.58
CA LYS A 206 28.26 26.56 -19.18
C LYS A 206 29.14 26.85 -17.97
N ILE A 207 29.35 25.90 -17.11
CA ILE A 207 30.24 26.00 -15.94
C ILE A 207 31.60 25.33 -16.16
N GLY A 208 31.93 25.00 -17.43
CA GLY A 208 33.23 24.45 -17.82
C GLY A 208 33.45 22.96 -17.53
N ILE A 209 32.38 22.22 -17.17
CA ILE A 209 32.48 20.79 -16.98
C ILE A 209 32.17 20.11 -18.32
N ASN A 210 33.13 19.32 -18.81
CA ASN A 210 32.99 18.52 -20.02
C ASN A 210 33.26 17.05 -19.66
N GLU A 211 32.50 16.15 -20.29
CA GLU A 211 32.75 14.71 -20.22
C GLU A 211 33.42 14.27 -21.51
N ASP A 212 34.42 13.44 -21.41
CA ASP A 212 35.11 12.80 -22.53
C ASP A 212 35.26 11.31 -22.23
N GLY A 213 35.14 10.48 -23.26
CA GLY A 213 35.17 9.03 -23.10
C GLY A 213 35.42 8.32 -24.44
N ILE A 214 35.84 7.07 -24.35
CA ILE A 214 36.01 6.20 -25.52
C ILE A 214 34.82 5.26 -25.62
N GLU A 215 34.02 5.42 -26.65
CA GLU A 215 32.91 4.53 -26.97
C GLU A 215 33.34 3.47 -27.97
N LYS A 216 33.13 2.18 -27.61
CA LYS A 216 33.37 1.06 -28.51
C LYS A 216 32.14 0.69 -29.35
N THR A 217 30.95 1.05 -28.85
CA THR A 217 29.67 0.83 -29.53
C THR A 217 28.75 2.01 -29.32
N PRO A 218 27.72 2.23 -30.19
CA PRO A 218 26.82 3.39 -30.09
C PRO A 218 26.09 3.53 -28.77
N PHE A 219 26.05 2.52 -27.92
CA PHE A 219 25.33 2.51 -26.65
C PHE A 219 26.21 2.24 -25.42
N SER A 220 27.54 2.25 -25.59
CA SER A 220 28.45 1.84 -24.51
C SER A 220 28.54 2.84 -23.34
N SER A 221 28.18 4.09 -23.54
CA SER A 221 28.22 5.14 -22.53
C SER A 221 26.85 5.70 -22.14
N GLY A 222 25.83 5.36 -22.86
CA GLY A 222 24.57 6.11 -22.92
C GLY A 222 23.76 6.22 -21.65
N LEU A 223 23.92 5.36 -20.65
CA LEU A 223 23.15 5.39 -19.41
C LEU A 223 24.03 5.53 -18.15
N ASN A 224 25.35 5.57 -18.31
CA ASN A 224 26.26 5.46 -17.18
C ASN A 224 26.65 6.79 -16.55
N SER A 225 26.54 7.91 -17.26
CA SER A 225 27.02 9.19 -16.76
C SER A 225 26.03 9.95 -15.86
N GLY A 226 24.74 9.62 -15.93
CA GLY A 226 23.68 10.30 -15.13
C GLY A 226 23.52 11.80 -15.39
N LEU A 227 24.51 12.45 -15.99
CA LEU A 227 24.52 13.88 -16.29
C LEU A 227 24.49 14.16 -17.81
N PHE A 228 24.98 13.22 -18.61
CA PHE A 228 25.15 13.40 -20.04
C PHE A 228 24.53 12.22 -20.80
N LEU A 229 23.56 12.53 -21.64
CA LEU A 229 23.01 11.58 -22.59
C LEU A 229 23.69 11.83 -23.93
N THR A 230 24.25 10.79 -24.53
CA THR A 230 24.79 10.87 -25.88
C THR A 230 23.71 10.64 -26.93
N THR A 231 23.87 11.19 -28.11
CA THR A 231 22.89 11.13 -29.20
C THR A 231 22.34 9.71 -29.50
N PRO A 232 23.11 8.61 -29.42
CA PRO A 232 22.57 7.26 -29.59
C PRO A 232 21.62 6.84 -28.47
N SER A 233 21.88 7.28 -27.23
CA SER A 233 21.02 6.99 -26.07
C SER A 233 19.74 7.79 -26.09
N ASP A 234 19.77 9.00 -26.62
CA ASP A 234 18.58 9.85 -26.78
C ASP A 234 17.55 9.21 -27.75
N ARG A 235 17.97 8.26 -28.60
CA ARG A 235 17.10 7.54 -29.54
C ARG A 235 16.45 6.29 -28.93
N LEU A 236 16.87 5.88 -27.74
CA LEU A 236 16.26 4.73 -27.03
C LEU A 236 15.08 5.15 -26.15
N ILE A 237 14.82 6.43 -26.03
CA ILE A 237 13.81 7.07 -25.23
C ILE A 237 12.80 7.73 -26.16
#